data_3ef0c961b40ceb7368467c079818f5bc
#
_entry.id   3ef0c961b40ceb7368467c079818f5bc
#
_cell.length_a   1.000
_cell.length_b   1.000
_cell.length_c   1.000
_cell.angle_alpha   90.00
_cell.angle_beta   90.00
_cell.angle_gamma   90.00
#
_symmetry.space_group_name_H-M   'P 1'
#
loop_
_entity.id
_entity.type
_entity.pdbx_description
1 polymer ?
#
loop_
_entity_poly.entity_id
_entity_poly.type
_entity_poly.pdbx_seq_one_letter_code
_entity_poly.pdbx_strand_id
1 'polypeptide(L)'
;MQRKPKMVKALVQMLTSIWEFDGKVDFGLKLLIAHVASRTAGCQYCMAHTAESARHTGVDEKKIAAVWDYQTSPLFTTAERVALDVAVAGAAVPNAATDEMFANLHRYWDDEQIVEIVGAIAMFGFLNRWNDTLAPALEDKPLATGQEYLAPRGWTPGKHRP
;
A
#
# COMPACT_ATOMS: atom_id res chain seq x y z
N MET A 1 -13.92 14.86 1.95
CA MET A 1 -12.95 15.95 1.66
C MET A 1 -13.50 17.11 0.85
N GLN A 2 -14.42 16.95 -0.08
CA GLN A 2 -14.97 18.02 -0.96
C GLN A 2 -15.39 19.32 -0.25
N ARG A 3 -15.84 19.24 1.02
CA ARG A 3 -16.18 20.42 1.83
C ARG A 3 -14.96 21.26 2.27
N LYS A 4 -13.75 20.84 1.97
CA LYS A 4 -12.49 21.55 2.22
C LYS A 4 -11.62 21.53 0.96
N PRO A 5 -11.94 22.35 -0.07
CA PRO A 5 -11.28 22.30 -1.38
C PRO A 5 -9.76 22.49 -1.32
N LYS A 6 -9.26 23.33 -0.43
CA LYS A 6 -7.81 23.53 -0.23
C LYS A 6 -7.11 22.26 0.25
N MET A 7 -7.78 21.47 1.10
CA MET A 7 -7.24 20.18 1.57
C MET A 7 -7.21 19.15 0.44
N VAL A 8 -8.25 19.10 -0.38
CA VAL A 8 -8.28 18.22 -1.56
C VAL A 8 -7.13 18.55 -2.50
N LYS A 9 -6.93 19.84 -2.83
CA LYS A 9 -5.84 20.28 -3.71
C LYS A 9 -4.47 19.89 -3.16
N ALA A 10 -4.21 20.12 -1.88
CA ALA A 10 -2.94 19.75 -1.24
C ALA A 10 -2.70 18.24 -1.23
N LEU A 11 -3.74 17.45 -0.95
CA LEU A 11 -3.67 15.99 -0.98
C LEU A 11 -3.38 15.47 -2.40
N VAL A 12 -4.05 16.01 -3.42
CA VAL A 12 -3.79 15.63 -4.82
C VAL A 12 -2.36 15.96 -5.20
N GLN A 13 -1.85 17.14 -4.85
CA GLN A 13 -0.45 17.49 -5.10
C GLN A 13 0.53 16.53 -4.44
N MET A 14 0.31 16.17 -3.17
CA MET A 14 1.15 15.19 -2.47
C MET A 14 1.05 13.79 -3.08
N LEU A 15 -0.17 13.36 -3.45
CA LEU A 15 -0.38 12.09 -4.14
C LEU A 15 0.39 12.05 -5.46
N THR A 16 0.29 13.08 -6.30
CA THR A 16 0.99 13.12 -7.58
C THR A 16 2.51 13.10 -7.42
N SER A 17 3.05 13.74 -6.39
CA SER A 17 4.49 13.73 -6.11
C SER A 17 5.02 12.37 -5.64
N ILE A 18 4.19 11.56 -4.96
CA ILE A 18 4.57 10.22 -4.47
C ILE A 18 4.31 9.17 -5.54
N TRP A 19 3.18 9.30 -6.26
CA TRP A 19 2.76 8.37 -7.31
C TRP A 19 3.28 8.77 -8.71
N GLU A 20 4.53 9.23 -8.79
CA GLU A 20 5.17 9.47 -10.09
C GLU A 20 5.32 8.16 -10.85
N PHE A 21 4.73 8.09 -12.07
CA PHE A 21 4.84 6.91 -12.95
C PHE A 21 6.26 6.75 -13.52
N ASP A 22 7.00 7.83 -13.61
CA ASP A 22 8.40 7.91 -14.03
C ASP A 22 9.39 7.97 -12.86
N GLY A 23 8.93 7.73 -11.64
CA GLY A 23 9.77 7.59 -10.46
C GLY A 23 10.72 6.40 -10.57
N LYS A 24 11.72 6.36 -9.69
CA LYS A 24 12.75 5.31 -9.70
C LYS A 24 12.25 3.97 -9.13
N VAL A 25 11.21 3.96 -8.31
CA VAL A 25 10.56 2.74 -7.81
C VAL A 25 9.40 2.38 -8.72
N ASP A 26 9.35 1.13 -9.15
CA ASP A 26 8.25 0.61 -9.95
C ASP A 26 6.88 0.93 -9.32
N PHE A 27 5.96 1.44 -10.14
CA PHE A 27 4.67 1.90 -9.66
C PHE A 27 3.81 0.76 -9.07
N GLY A 28 3.90 -0.44 -9.64
CA GLY A 28 3.24 -1.63 -9.12
C GLY A 28 3.78 -1.99 -7.73
N LEU A 29 5.09 -1.87 -7.51
CA LEU A 29 5.69 -2.09 -6.20
C LEU A 29 5.23 -1.03 -5.19
N LYS A 30 5.14 0.25 -5.57
CA LYS A 30 4.57 1.30 -4.68
C LYS A 30 3.15 0.93 -4.22
N LEU A 31 2.32 0.36 -5.12
CA LEU A 31 0.97 -0.11 -4.78
C LEU A 31 0.98 -1.32 -3.84
N LEU A 32 1.91 -2.25 -4.00
CA LEU A 32 2.07 -3.38 -3.08
C LEU A 32 2.58 -2.94 -1.70
N ILE A 33 3.50 -1.95 -1.63
CA ILE A 33 3.94 -1.30 -0.39
C ILE A 33 2.74 -0.67 0.32
N ALA A 34 1.95 0.12 -0.40
CA ALA A 34 0.72 0.73 0.11
C ALA A 34 -0.29 -0.30 0.60
N HIS A 35 -0.42 -1.43 -0.12
CA HIS A 35 -1.29 -2.54 0.26
C HIS A 35 -0.86 -3.18 1.59
N VAL A 36 0.43 -3.49 1.72
CA VAL A 36 0.98 -4.10 2.94
C VAL A 36 0.89 -3.13 4.13
N ALA A 37 1.16 -1.83 3.92
CA ALA A 37 0.95 -0.79 4.92
C ALA A 37 -0.53 -0.72 5.36
N SER A 38 -1.47 -0.86 4.39
CA SER A 38 -2.91 -0.85 4.69
C SER A 38 -3.36 -2.08 5.45
N ARG A 39 -2.78 -3.25 5.15
CA ARG A 39 -3.00 -4.47 5.91
C ARG A 39 -2.54 -4.34 7.35
N THR A 40 -1.34 -3.82 7.57
CA THR A 40 -0.78 -3.59 8.90
C THR A 40 -1.63 -2.62 9.71
N ALA A 41 -2.15 -1.56 9.07
CA ALA A 41 -3.05 -0.59 9.68
C ALA A 41 -4.50 -1.10 9.86
N GLY A 42 -4.87 -2.24 9.26
CA GLY A 42 -6.21 -2.84 9.34
C GLY A 42 -7.28 -2.19 8.46
N CYS A 43 -6.92 -1.31 7.51
CA CYS A 43 -7.87 -0.61 6.65
C CYS A 43 -8.34 -1.50 5.48
N GLN A 44 -9.51 -2.13 5.63
CA GLN A 44 -10.08 -3.02 4.61
C GLN A 44 -10.38 -2.30 3.29
N TYR A 45 -10.86 -1.06 3.37
CA TYR A 45 -11.11 -0.19 2.23
C TYR A 45 -9.83 0.04 1.41
N CYS A 46 -8.75 0.43 2.10
CA CYS A 46 -7.49 0.73 1.43
C CYS A 46 -6.84 -0.54 0.84
N MET A 47 -6.97 -1.71 1.51
CA MET A 47 -6.50 -2.98 0.94
C MET A 47 -7.20 -3.31 -0.39
N ALA A 48 -8.52 -3.17 -0.46
CA ALA A 48 -9.27 -3.42 -1.68
C ALA A 48 -8.88 -2.45 -2.82
N HIS A 49 -8.76 -1.17 -2.50
CA HIS A 49 -8.37 -0.14 -3.48
C HIS A 49 -6.95 -0.31 -4.00
N THR A 50 -6.00 -0.65 -3.15
CA THR A 50 -4.61 -0.87 -3.59
C THR A 50 -4.47 -2.13 -4.42
N ALA A 51 -5.19 -3.20 -4.11
CA ALA A 51 -5.26 -4.42 -4.92
C ALA A 51 -5.87 -4.15 -6.30
N GLU A 52 -7.00 -3.42 -6.37
CA GLU A 52 -7.63 -3.04 -7.63
C GLU A 52 -6.72 -2.13 -8.46
N SER A 53 -6.06 -1.16 -7.83
CA SER A 53 -5.10 -0.29 -8.52
C SER A 53 -3.91 -1.08 -9.06
N ALA A 54 -3.36 -2.02 -8.30
CA ALA A 54 -2.26 -2.88 -8.72
C ALA A 54 -2.68 -3.74 -9.92
N ARG A 55 -3.86 -4.35 -9.89
CA ARG A 55 -4.43 -5.12 -11.00
C ARG A 55 -4.59 -4.25 -12.25
N HIS A 56 -5.16 -3.06 -12.10
CA HIS A 56 -5.40 -2.13 -13.21
C HIS A 56 -4.11 -1.62 -13.86
N THR A 57 -3.02 -1.52 -13.11
CA THR A 57 -1.70 -1.09 -13.61
C THR A 57 -0.85 -2.24 -14.13
N GLY A 58 -1.37 -3.47 -14.15
CA GLY A 58 -0.73 -4.63 -14.77
C GLY A 58 0.19 -5.43 -13.85
N VAL A 59 0.10 -5.25 -12.52
CA VAL A 59 0.76 -6.17 -11.59
C VAL A 59 0.16 -7.57 -11.75
N ASP A 60 1.01 -8.59 -11.83
CA ASP A 60 0.57 -9.99 -11.95
C ASP A 60 -0.43 -10.34 -10.84
N GLU A 61 -1.60 -10.83 -11.23
CA GLU A 61 -2.69 -11.20 -10.31
C GLU A 61 -2.25 -12.26 -9.29
N LYS A 62 -1.36 -13.18 -9.68
CA LYS A 62 -0.77 -14.16 -8.76
C LYS A 62 0.08 -13.47 -7.69
N LYS A 63 0.78 -12.39 -8.06
CA LYS A 63 1.59 -11.59 -7.13
C LYS A 63 0.70 -10.81 -6.17
N ILE A 64 -0.41 -10.23 -6.65
CA ILE A 64 -1.42 -9.59 -5.81
C ILE A 64 -2.00 -10.59 -4.82
N ALA A 65 -2.44 -11.75 -5.28
CA ALA A 65 -2.97 -12.81 -4.43
C ALA A 65 -1.96 -13.34 -3.39
N ALA A 66 -0.66 -13.30 -3.70
CA ALA A 66 0.41 -13.79 -2.83
C ALA A 66 1.04 -12.68 -1.95
N VAL A 67 0.55 -11.43 -2.03
CA VAL A 67 1.21 -10.30 -1.36
C VAL A 67 1.31 -10.45 0.16
N TRP A 68 0.42 -11.23 0.78
CA TRP A 68 0.47 -11.47 2.21
C TRP A 68 1.47 -12.55 2.63
N ASP A 69 1.97 -13.33 1.66
CA ASP A 69 3.03 -14.33 1.84
C ASP A 69 4.33 -13.90 1.15
N TYR A 70 4.51 -12.60 0.92
CA TYR A 70 5.62 -12.05 0.13
C TYR A 70 6.99 -12.54 0.62
N GLN A 71 7.15 -12.81 1.92
CA GLN A 71 8.41 -13.27 2.51
C GLN A 71 8.85 -14.65 1.98
N THR A 72 7.91 -15.53 1.69
CA THR A 72 8.19 -16.92 1.26
C THR A 72 7.82 -17.19 -0.20
N SER A 73 6.96 -16.38 -0.80
CA SER A 73 6.53 -16.55 -2.18
C SER A 73 7.66 -16.28 -3.18
N PRO A 74 7.88 -17.18 -4.15
CA PRO A 74 8.90 -16.99 -5.19
C PRO A 74 8.60 -15.85 -6.16
N LEU A 75 7.40 -15.26 -6.10
CA LEU A 75 6.98 -14.15 -6.95
C LEU A 75 7.62 -12.81 -6.55
N PHE A 76 8.26 -12.73 -5.40
CA PHE A 76 8.88 -11.51 -4.91
C PHE A 76 10.41 -11.65 -4.89
N THR A 77 11.09 -10.66 -5.43
CA THR A 77 12.55 -10.52 -5.34
C THR A 77 12.98 -10.17 -3.92
N THR A 78 14.26 -10.35 -3.61
CA THR A 78 14.82 -9.96 -2.30
C THR A 78 14.67 -8.45 -2.06
N ALA A 79 14.89 -7.62 -3.08
CA ALA A 79 14.73 -6.18 -2.99
C ALA A 79 13.30 -5.78 -2.62
N GLU A 80 12.29 -6.39 -3.28
CA GLU A 80 10.88 -6.15 -2.96
C GLU A 80 10.51 -6.60 -1.55
N ARG A 81 10.99 -7.77 -1.11
CA ARG A 81 10.74 -8.25 0.26
C ARG A 81 11.24 -7.27 1.30
N VAL A 82 12.47 -6.76 1.12
CA VAL A 82 13.04 -5.78 2.06
C VAL A 82 12.22 -4.50 2.10
N ALA A 83 11.72 -4.01 0.97
CA ALA A 83 10.84 -2.84 0.92
C ALA A 83 9.49 -3.11 1.62
N LEU A 84 8.92 -4.31 1.43
CA LEU A 84 7.67 -4.72 2.08
C LEU A 84 7.83 -4.95 3.59
N ASP A 85 9.00 -5.44 4.05
CA ASP A 85 9.31 -5.53 5.49
C ASP A 85 9.33 -4.15 6.15
N VAL A 86 9.94 -3.16 5.48
CA VAL A 86 9.90 -1.75 5.95
C VAL A 86 8.49 -1.19 5.90
N ALA A 87 7.66 -1.60 4.93
CA ALA A 87 6.25 -1.18 4.88
C ALA A 87 5.44 -1.72 6.07
N VAL A 88 5.66 -2.97 6.48
CA VAL A 88 5.05 -3.53 7.70
C VAL A 88 5.50 -2.76 8.94
N ALA A 89 6.80 -2.60 9.11
CA ALA A 89 7.35 -1.94 10.29
C ALA A 89 6.96 -0.46 10.39
N GLY A 90 7.04 0.27 9.27
CA GLY A 90 6.72 1.69 9.19
C GLY A 90 5.23 2.01 9.35
N ALA A 91 4.33 1.07 9.00
CA ALA A 91 2.89 1.21 9.19
C ALA A 91 2.40 0.76 10.58
N ALA A 92 3.22 0.05 11.35
CA ALA A 92 2.88 -0.40 12.69
C ALA A 92 2.72 0.77 13.68
N VAL A 93 1.93 0.54 14.74
CA VAL A 93 1.76 1.48 15.85
C VAL A 93 1.96 0.73 17.16
N PRO A 94 3.02 1.02 17.91
CA PRO A 94 4.10 1.99 17.60
C PRO A 94 4.90 1.61 16.38
N ASN A 95 5.57 2.59 15.74
CA ASN A 95 6.43 2.34 14.58
C ASN A 95 7.56 1.36 14.95
N ALA A 96 7.75 0.34 14.14
CA ALA A 96 8.70 -0.75 14.39
C ALA A 96 9.91 -0.74 13.43
N ALA A 97 10.09 0.30 12.63
CA ALA A 97 11.26 0.43 11.75
C ALA A 97 12.54 0.59 12.57
N THR A 98 13.60 -0.10 12.17
CA THR A 98 14.90 -0.10 12.85
C THR A 98 16.03 0.33 11.92
N ASP A 99 17.15 0.76 12.49
CA ASP A 99 18.37 1.10 11.74
C ASP A 99 18.88 -0.10 10.91
N GLU A 100 18.74 -1.32 11.45
CA GLU A 100 19.12 -2.54 10.74
C GLU A 100 18.27 -2.77 9.47
N MET A 101 16.95 -2.50 9.55
CA MET A 101 16.06 -2.58 8.39
C MET A 101 16.47 -1.58 7.32
N PHE A 102 16.81 -0.34 7.71
CA PHE A 102 17.30 0.67 6.77
C PHE A 102 18.67 0.32 6.19
N ALA A 103 19.59 -0.21 6.99
CA ALA A 103 20.88 -0.72 6.50
C ALA A 103 20.69 -1.85 5.48
N ASN A 104 19.68 -2.71 5.66
CA ASN A 104 19.34 -3.74 4.70
C ASN A 104 18.65 -3.16 3.45
N LEU A 105 17.79 -2.16 3.59
CA LEU A 105 17.12 -1.47 2.50
C LEU A 105 18.15 -0.82 1.55
N HIS A 106 19.17 -0.13 2.10
CA HIS A 106 20.25 0.49 1.34
C HIS A 106 21.13 -0.48 0.51
N ARG A 107 21.01 -1.79 0.73
CA ARG A 107 21.70 -2.78 -0.12
C ARG A 107 21.04 -2.93 -1.50
N TYR A 108 19.79 -2.52 -1.63
CA TYR A 108 18.97 -2.74 -2.84
C TYR A 108 18.41 -1.45 -3.43
N TRP A 109 18.31 -0.40 -2.63
CA TRP A 109 17.62 0.84 -2.97
C TRP A 109 18.50 2.05 -2.64
N ASP A 110 18.59 3.01 -3.57
CA ASP A 110 19.27 4.28 -3.33
C ASP A 110 18.42 5.23 -2.46
N ASP A 111 19.00 6.37 -2.04
CA ASP A 111 18.33 7.33 -1.15
C ASP A 111 17.02 7.89 -1.74
N GLU A 112 16.98 8.16 -3.05
CA GLU A 112 15.77 8.67 -3.71
C GLU A 112 14.68 7.59 -3.74
N GLN A 113 15.03 6.35 -4.06
CA GLN A 113 14.12 5.22 -4.03
C GLN A 113 13.59 4.95 -2.62
N ILE A 114 14.43 5.07 -1.60
CA ILE A 114 14.02 4.94 -0.19
C ILE A 114 13.02 6.02 0.19
N VAL A 115 13.22 7.26 -0.25
CA VAL A 115 12.25 8.36 -0.04
C VAL A 115 10.92 8.05 -0.70
N GLU A 116 10.90 7.49 -1.92
CA GLU A 116 9.66 7.06 -2.59
C GLU A 116 8.94 5.94 -1.82
N ILE A 117 9.69 4.93 -1.34
CA ILE A 117 9.16 3.81 -0.54
C ILE A 117 8.52 4.35 0.75
N VAL A 118 9.26 5.17 1.51
CA VAL A 118 8.77 5.76 2.77
C VAL A 118 7.60 6.71 2.49
N GLY A 119 7.65 7.46 1.39
CA GLY A 119 6.55 8.32 0.93
C GLY A 119 5.25 7.54 0.71
N ALA A 120 5.32 6.38 0.05
CA ALA A 120 4.16 5.51 -0.15
C ALA A 120 3.59 4.98 1.19
N ILE A 121 4.46 4.56 2.11
CA ILE A 121 4.06 4.11 3.46
C ILE A 121 3.36 5.25 4.23
N ALA A 122 3.97 6.43 4.28
CA ALA A 122 3.46 7.58 5.02
C ALA A 122 2.13 8.10 4.45
N MET A 123 2.01 8.13 3.11
CA MET A 123 0.77 8.49 2.43
C MET A 123 -0.37 7.55 2.83
N PHE A 124 -0.11 6.24 2.82
CA PHE A 124 -1.13 5.29 3.25
C PHE A 124 -1.35 5.29 4.77
N GLY A 125 -0.36 5.71 5.56
CA GLY A 125 -0.57 6.03 6.97
C GLY A 125 -1.64 7.10 7.18
N PHE A 126 -1.66 8.15 6.33
CA PHE A 126 -2.73 9.15 6.32
C PHE A 126 -4.05 8.59 5.79
N LEU A 127 -4.04 7.96 4.61
CA LEU A 127 -5.24 7.46 3.94
C LEU A 127 -5.94 6.35 4.74
N ASN A 128 -5.19 5.45 5.36
CA ASN A 128 -5.73 4.39 6.21
C ASN A 128 -6.51 4.97 7.39
N ARG A 129 -5.93 5.93 8.12
CA ARG A 129 -6.64 6.59 9.23
C ARG A 129 -7.86 7.35 8.75
N TRP A 130 -7.74 8.08 7.62
CA TRP A 130 -8.85 8.84 7.06
C TRP A 130 -10.02 7.93 6.66
N ASN A 131 -9.74 6.93 5.83
CA ASN A 131 -10.79 6.05 5.28
C ASN A 131 -11.37 5.13 6.36
N ASP A 132 -10.52 4.57 7.22
CA ASP A 132 -11.00 3.69 8.27
C ASP A 132 -11.83 4.44 9.34
N THR A 133 -11.50 5.71 9.61
CA THR A 133 -12.30 6.56 10.54
C THR A 133 -13.66 6.93 9.96
N LEU A 134 -13.72 7.32 8.67
CA LEU A 134 -14.96 7.75 8.02
C LEU A 134 -15.82 6.59 7.52
N ALA A 135 -15.21 5.41 7.36
CA ALA A 135 -15.84 4.18 6.91
C ALA A 135 -16.72 4.34 5.65
N PRO A 136 -16.20 4.92 4.54
CA PRO A 136 -16.96 4.95 3.30
C PRO A 136 -17.27 3.53 2.83
N ALA A 137 -18.41 3.35 2.16
CA ALA A 137 -18.72 2.10 1.49
C ALA A 137 -17.74 1.83 0.34
N LEU A 138 -17.39 0.55 0.14
CA LEU A 138 -16.59 0.13 -1.00
C LEU A 138 -17.42 0.23 -2.29
N GLU A 139 -16.79 0.72 -3.33
CA GLU A 139 -17.33 0.71 -4.68
C GLU A 139 -17.22 -0.71 -5.29
N ASP A 140 -18.00 -0.98 -6.32
CA ASP A 140 -18.16 -2.31 -6.92
C ASP A 140 -16.83 -2.95 -7.35
N LYS A 141 -15.94 -2.19 -8.02
CA LYS A 141 -14.67 -2.72 -8.54
C LYS A 141 -13.70 -3.12 -7.43
N PRO A 142 -13.35 -2.24 -6.47
CA PRO A 142 -12.50 -2.64 -5.35
C PRO A 142 -13.10 -3.76 -4.51
N LEU A 143 -14.43 -3.77 -4.32
CA LEU A 143 -15.11 -4.84 -3.61
C LEU A 143 -14.93 -6.19 -4.33
N ALA A 144 -15.16 -6.25 -5.64
CA ALA A 144 -14.99 -7.45 -6.45
C ALA A 144 -13.53 -7.96 -6.41
N THR A 145 -12.56 -7.06 -6.57
CA THR A 145 -11.13 -7.41 -6.48
C THR A 145 -10.75 -7.94 -5.09
N GLY A 146 -11.26 -7.31 -4.03
CA GLY A 146 -11.04 -7.79 -2.67
C GLY A 146 -11.63 -9.18 -2.43
N GLN A 147 -12.83 -9.45 -2.97
CA GLN A 147 -13.48 -10.75 -2.90
C GLN A 147 -12.70 -11.82 -3.68
N GLU A 148 -12.18 -11.50 -4.85
CA GLU A 148 -11.48 -12.43 -5.71
C GLU A 148 -10.08 -12.80 -5.19
N TYR A 149 -9.25 -11.79 -4.85
CA TYR A 149 -7.83 -12.01 -4.55
C TYR A 149 -7.49 -12.04 -3.05
N LEU A 150 -8.27 -11.36 -2.21
CA LEU A 150 -7.95 -11.18 -0.79
C LEU A 150 -8.84 -12.03 0.14
N ALA A 151 -10.12 -12.24 -0.21
CA ALA A 151 -11.04 -13.01 0.63
C ALA A 151 -10.59 -14.46 0.87
N PRO A 152 -9.95 -15.18 -0.08
CA PRO A 152 -9.41 -16.50 0.18
C PRO A 152 -8.37 -16.54 1.30
N ARG A 153 -7.84 -15.38 1.69
CA ARG A 153 -6.85 -15.18 2.77
C ARG A 153 -7.43 -14.48 4.00
N GLY A 154 -8.76 -14.42 4.10
CA GLY A 154 -9.46 -13.89 5.28
C GLY A 154 -9.82 -12.41 5.23
N TRP A 155 -9.62 -11.71 4.09
CA TRP A 155 -10.12 -10.36 3.95
C TRP A 155 -11.66 -10.32 3.89
N THR A 156 -12.22 -9.30 4.52
CA THR A 156 -13.65 -8.99 4.42
C THR A 156 -13.82 -7.46 4.32
N PRO A 157 -14.89 -6.94 3.73
CA PRO A 157 -15.11 -5.50 3.65
C PRO A 157 -15.34 -4.85 5.04
N GLY A 158 -15.62 -5.63 6.07
CA GLY A 158 -15.84 -5.14 7.42
C GLY A 158 -16.93 -4.06 7.49
N LYS A 159 -16.60 -2.91 8.08
CA LYS A 159 -17.48 -1.74 8.19
C LYS A 159 -17.66 -0.95 6.88
N HIS A 160 -16.95 -1.33 5.82
CA HIS A 160 -17.00 -0.71 4.50
C HIS A 160 -17.96 -1.43 3.53
N ARG A 161 -18.89 -2.22 4.04
CA ARG A 161 -19.93 -2.88 3.23
C ARG A 161 -20.79 -1.83 2.55
N PRO A 162 -21.16 -2.02 1.24
CA PRO A 162 -22.14 -1.22 0.55
C PRO A 162 -23.51 -1.21 1.22
#